data_3c718432f535a7849e9f25bf8237b77d
#
_entry.id   3c718432f535a7849e9f25bf8237b77d
#
_cell.length_a   1.000
_cell.length_b   1.000
_cell.length_c   1.000
_cell.angle_alpha   90.00
_cell.angle_beta   90.00
_cell.angle_gamma   90.00
#
_symmetry.space_group_name_H-M   'P 1'
#
loop_
_entity.id
_entity.type
_entity.pdbx_description
1 polymer ?
#
loop_
_entity_poly.entity_id
_entity_poly.type
_entity_poly.pdbx_seq_one_letter_code
_entity_poly.pdbx_strand_id
1 'polypeptide(L)'
;LVNTYNFFALYANLDEYKPSSNSDNIAFEEIDHWIISKLNSLIKKVNECYDDYEPTKAGRLIQSFVVDELSNWYVRLCRKRFWKGELTEDKKAAYYTLHLCLKEVSILMSPISPFYSDLLYRDLLFSNSSVHLSNFPEPQPHLINLDLEEKMNLCQQVSSLVLSIRKKEKIKVRQPLQKILIPSRGKSFENAIKEVESLILTEVNVKELLFIKQDDPMLKKKLKPNFKYLGPKFGKQMKFIANAANNASVSDITSYESNGNLTLDIGAEKISFDSRAFDVITADVPGWKIANNENITVALDLTISEELKNEGI
;
A
#
# COMPACT_ATOMS: atom_id res chain seq x y z
N LEU A 1 -11.48 -8.08 -10.41
CA LEU A 1 -12.91 -7.84 -10.27
C LEU A 1 -13.71 -9.16 -10.16
N VAL A 2 -13.53 -10.13 -11.09
CA VAL A 2 -14.26 -11.44 -11.07
C VAL A 2 -14.12 -12.12 -9.70
N ASN A 3 -12.91 -12.27 -9.18
CA ASN A 3 -12.70 -12.93 -7.87
C ASN A 3 -13.37 -12.17 -6.71
N THR A 4 -13.38 -10.84 -6.78
CA THR A 4 -14.04 -10.00 -5.76
C THR A 4 -15.55 -10.16 -5.82
N TYR A 5 -16.13 -10.20 -7.02
CA TYR A 5 -17.54 -10.49 -7.22
C TYR A 5 -17.90 -11.91 -6.76
N ASN A 6 -17.12 -12.92 -7.14
CA ASN A 6 -17.37 -14.31 -6.71
C ASN A 6 -17.33 -14.44 -5.18
N PHE A 7 -16.41 -13.74 -4.51
CA PHE A 7 -16.37 -13.67 -3.05
C PHE A 7 -17.66 -13.05 -2.50
N PHE A 8 -18.07 -11.90 -3.04
CA PHE A 8 -19.33 -11.26 -2.63
C PHE A 8 -20.53 -12.17 -2.83
N ALA A 9 -20.71 -12.72 -4.03
CA ALA A 9 -21.85 -13.54 -4.40
C ALA A 9 -21.94 -14.82 -3.55
N LEU A 10 -20.79 -15.47 -3.27
CA LEU A 10 -20.75 -16.67 -2.43
C LEU A 10 -21.35 -16.42 -1.04
N TYR A 11 -20.88 -15.37 -0.36
CA TYR A 11 -21.33 -15.08 1.00
C TYR A 11 -22.70 -14.41 1.04
N ALA A 12 -22.99 -13.51 0.09
CA ALA A 12 -24.30 -12.85 -0.01
C ALA A 12 -25.43 -13.87 -0.24
N ASN A 13 -25.19 -14.88 -1.08
CA ASN A 13 -26.17 -15.96 -1.29
C ASN A 13 -26.32 -16.86 -0.07
N LEU A 14 -25.21 -17.18 0.62
CA LEU A 14 -25.24 -18.00 1.84
C LEU A 14 -26.02 -17.33 2.96
N ASP A 15 -25.88 -16.02 3.10
CA ASP A 15 -26.54 -15.23 4.14
C ASP A 15 -27.90 -14.65 3.70
N GLU A 16 -28.37 -15.01 2.48
CA GLU A 16 -29.60 -14.48 1.86
C GLU A 16 -29.67 -12.94 1.86
N TYR A 17 -28.49 -12.30 1.73
CA TYR A 17 -28.40 -10.85 1.74
C TYR A 17 -29.07 -10.24 0.52
N LYS A 18 -29.94 -9.26 0.76
CA LYS A 18 -30.58 -8.46 -0.30
C LYS A 18 -30.09 -7.02 -0.19
N PRO A 19 -29.56 -6.45 -1.29
CA PRO A 19 -29.13 -5.06 -1.31
C PRO A 19 -30.28 -4.12 -0.92
N SER A 20 -29.99 -3.20 0.01
CA SER A 20 -30.90 -2.12 0.36
C SER A 20 -30.56 -0.87 -0.44
N SER A 21 -31.56 -0.13 -0.88
CA SER A 21 -31.35 1.18 -1.51
C SER A 21 -31.11 2.29 -0.48
N ASN A 22 -31.34 2.02 0.81
CA ASN A 22 -31.22 3.01 1.88
C ASN A 22 -30.08 2.67 2.83
N SER A 23 -29.17 3.63 3.04
CA SER A 23 -28.02 3.54 3.95
C SER A 23 -28.25 4.20 5.30
N ASP A 24 -29.41 4.84 5.54
CA ASP A 24 -29.63 5.75 6.68
C ASP A 24 -29.46 5.07 8.07
N ASN A 25 -29.54 3.76 8.14
CA ASN A 25 -29.43 3.01 9.39
C ASN A 25 -28.18 2.08 9.43
N ILE A 26 -27.23 2.24 8.51
CA ILE A 26 -26.06 1.39 8.45
C ILE A 26 -24.93 2.02 9.28
N ALA A 27 -24.46 1.31 10.30
CA ALA A 27 -23.30 1.71 11.10
C ALA A 27 -22.01 1.27 10.37
N PHE A 28 -21.43 2.19 9.62
CA PHE A 28 -20.17 1.95 8.92
C PHE A 28 -18.96 2.01 9.86
N GLU A 29 -18.04 1.07 9.67
CA GLU A 29 -16.71 1.13 10.27
C GLU A 29 -15.80 2.10 9.49
N GLU A 30 -14.70 2.52 10.10
CA GLU A 30 -13.76 3.46 9.47
C GLU A 30 -13.23 2.95 8.11
N ILE A 31 -13.00 1.65 7.98
CA ILE A 31 -12.57 1.03 6.74
C ILE A 31 -13.65 1.09 5.64
N ASP A 32 -14.93 1.07 6.01
CA ASP A 32 -16.03 1.27 5.07
C ASP A 32 -16.06 2.73 4.58
N HIS A 33 -15.94 3.69 5.50
CA HIS A 33 -15.83 5.11 5.15
C HIS A 33 -14.64 5.39 4.23
N TRP A 34 -13.49 4.75 4.49
CA TRP A 34 -12.31 4.87 3.65
C TRP A 34 -12.55 4.39 2.22
N ILE A 35 -13.09 3.18 2.02
CA ILE A 35 -13.27 2.65 0.66
C ILE A 35 -14.37 3.40 -0.10
N ILE A 36 -15.40 3.90 0.60
CA ILE A 36 -16.44 4.77 0.02
C ILE A 36 -15.83 6.12 -0.40
N SER A 37 -14.93 6.69 0.39
CA SER A 37 -14.19 7.89 0.02
C SER A 37 -13.33 7.66 -1.23
N LYS A 38 -12.55 6.57 -1.25
CA LYS A 38 -11.74 6.17 -2.41
C LYS A 38 -12.58 5.94 -3.67
N LEU A 39 -13.77 5.35 -3.52
CA LEU A 39 -14.71 5.17 -4.63
C LEU A 39 -15.18 6.52 -5.20
N ASN A 40 -15.54 7.47 -4.34
CA ASN A 40 -15.96 8.80 -4.78
C ASN A 40 -14.82 9.60 -5.42
N SER A 41 -13.59 9.47 -4.88
CA SER A 41 -12.38 10.01 -5.49
C SER A 41 -12.09 9.37 -6.86
N LEU A 42 -12.35 8.07 -7.02
CA LEU A 42 -12.26 7.37 -8.31
C LEU A 42 -13.29 7.89 -9.30
N ILE A 43 -14.58 7.95 -8.92
CA ILE A 43 -15.68 8.45 -9.77
C ILE A 43 -15.31 9.82 -10.34
N LYS A 44 -14.87 10.74 -9.47
CA LYS A 44 -14.45 12.08 -9.90
C LYS A 44 -13.36 12.03 -10.99
N LYS A 45 -12.28 11.29 -10.72
CA LYS A 45 -11.14 11.20 -11.65
C LYS A 45 -11.48 10.48 -12.95
N VAL A 46 -12.34 9.47 -12.89
CA VAL A 46 -12.77 8.74 -14.10
C VAL A 46 -13.65 9.61 -14.97
N ASN A 47 -14.58 10.40 -14.39
CA ASN A 47 -15.39 11.37 -15.13
C ASN A 47 -14.48 12.38 -15.85
N GLU A 48 -13.54 13.00 -15.13
CA GLU A 48 -12.54 13.90 -15.71
C GLU A 48 -11.77 13.24 -16.88
N CYS A 49 -11.36 11.97 -16.73
CA CYS A 49 -10.67 11.26 -17.80
C CYS A 49 -11.55 11.02 -19.04
N TYR A 50 -12.83 10.69 -18.85
CA TYR A 50 -13.72 10.49 -19.98
C TYR A 50 -14.07 11.80 -20.68
N ASP A 51 -14.25 12.90 -19.93
CA ASP A 51 -14.44 14.24 -20.49
C ASP A 51 -13.24 14.70 -21.32
N ASP A 52 -12.02 14.32 -20.88
CA ASP A 52 -10.76 14.60 -21.59
C ASP A 52 -10.43 13.58 -22.71
N TYR A 53 -11.34 12.66 -23.03
CA TYR A 53 -11.12 11.59 -24.02
C TYR A 53 -9.91 10.68 -23.73
N GLU A 54 -9.63 10.39 -22.44
CA GLU A 54 -8.53 9.52 -21.99
C GLU A 54 -9.00 8.16 -21.42
N PRO A 55 -9.66 7.28 -22.19
CA PRO A 55 -10.21 6.03 -21.68
C PRO A 55 -9.16 5.08 -21.14
N THR A 56 -7.92 5.12 -21.67
CA THR A 56 -6.81 4.30 -21.16
C THR A 56 -6.44 4.69 -19.73
N LYS A 57 -6.46 5.97 -19.41
CA LYS A 57 -6.18 6.50 -18.07
C LYS A 57 -7.32 6.13 -17.12
N ALA A 58 -8.57 6.33 -17.55
CA ALA A 58 -9.75 5.88 -16.80
C ALA A 58 -9.67 4.39 -16.46
N GLY A 59 -9.36 3.52 -17.43
CA GLY A 59 -9.21 2.08 -17.21
C GLY A 59 -8.11 1.71 -16.23
N ARG A 60 -6.99 2.41 -16.23
CA ARG A 60 -5.91 2.21 -15.25
C ARG A 60 -6.31 2.63 -13.84
N LEU A 61 -7.04 3.73 -13.68
CA LEU A 61 -7.57 4.17 -12.38
C LEU A 61 -8.55 3.15 -11.82
N ILE A 62 -9.49 2.65 -12.64
CA ILE A 62 -10.44 1.61 -12.25
C ILE A 62 -9.69 0.32 -11.87
N GLN A 63 -8.70 -0.09 -12.66
CA GLN A 63 -7.89 -1.28 -12.37
C GLN A 63 -7.15 -1.15 -11.04
N SER A 64 -6.48 -0.02 -10.78
CA SER A 64 -5.76 0.21 -9.52
C SER A 64 -6.73 0.16 -8.33
N PHE A 65 -7.87 0.85 -8.40
CA PHE A 65 -8.88 0.79 -7.35
C PHE A 65 -9.35 -0.65 -7.07
N VAL A 66 -9.69 -1.41 -8.11
CA VAL A 66 -10.21 -2.77 -7.95
C VAL A 66 -9.15 -3.72 -7.38
N VAL A 67 -7.89 -3.60 -7.82
CA VAL A 67 -6.81 -4.52 -7.41
C VAL A 67 -6.23 -4.10 -6.07
N ASP A 68 -5.80 -2.86 -5.94
CA ASP A 68 -4.99 -2.42 -4.81
C ASP A 68 -5.85 -2.04 -3.61
N GLU A 69 -6.96 -1.31 -3.83
CA GLU A 69 -7.81 -0.80 -2.75
C GLU A 69 -8.91 -1.81 -2.39
N LEU A 70 -9.72 -2.24 -3.36
CA LEU A 70 -10.91 -3.06 -3.08
C LEU A 70 -10.53 -4.51 -2.77
N SER A 71 -9.81 -5.20 -3.66
CA SER A 71 -9.52 -6.64 -3.52
C SER A 71 -8.41 -6.92 -2.52
N ASN A 72 -7.23 -6.31 -2.72
CA ASN A 72 -6.03 -6.61 -1.93
C ASN A 72 -6.02 -5.93 -0.57
N TRP A 73 -6.90 -4.97 -0.32
CA TRP A 73 -6.96 -4.27 0.95
C TRP A 73 -8.32 -4.42 1.62
N TYR A 74 -9.37 -3.78 1.13
CA TYR A 74 -10.69 -3.81 1.77
C TYR A 74 -11.22 -5.24 1.98
N VAL A 75 -11.37 -6.02 0.91
CA VAL A 75 -11.93 -7.39 1.00
C VAL A 75 -11.06 -8.28 1.88
N ARG A 76 -9.73 -8.16 1.78
CA ARG A 76 -8.81 -8.96 2.57
C ARG A 76 -8.93 -8.67 4.07
N LEU A 77 -8.98 -7.41 4.46
CA LEU A 77 -9.10 -6.98 5.86
C LEU A 77 -10.49 -7.31 6.43
N CYS A 78 -11.53 -7.15 5.63
CA CYS A 78 -12.92 -7.38 6.02
C CYS A 78 -13.35 -8.85 5.97
N ARG A 79 -12.49 -9.80 5.53
CA ARG A 79 -12.87 -11.21 5.39
C ARG A 79 -13.58 -11.81 6.60
N LYS A 80 -13.10 -11.50 7.80
CA LYS A 80 -13.67 -12.02 9.05
C LYS A 80 -15.09 -11.54 9.29
N ARG A 81 -15.47 -10.37 8.77
CA ARG A 81 -16.84 -9.82 8.87
C ARG A 81 -17.83 -10.68 8.06
N PHE A 82 -17.40 -11.20 6.91
CA PHE A 82 -18.23 -12.06 6.05
C PHE A 82 -18.35 -13.51 6.55
N TRP A 83 -17.35 -14.02 7.29
CA TRP A 83 -17.32 -15.42 7.74
C TRP A 83 -18.14 -15.70 9.00
N LYS A 84 -18.53 -14.70 9.77
CA LYS A 84 -19.36 -14.89 10.97
C LYS A 84 -20.77 -15.38 10.59
N GLY A 85 -21.31 -16.36 11.33
CA GLY A 85 -22.53 -17.06 10.97
C GLY A 85 -23.80 -16.20 10.95
N GLU A 86 -23.91 -15.18 11.82
CA GLU A 86 -25.10 -14.34 11.91
C GLU A 86 -24.97 -13.06 11.07
N LEU A 87 -26.11 -12.58 10.53
CA LEU A 87 -26.16 -11.32 9.76
C LEU A 87 -26.22 -10.13 10.72
N THR A 88 -25.09 -9.78 11.32
CA THR A 88 -24.94 -8.62 12.22
C THR A 88 -24.97 -7.29 11.44
N GLU A 89 -25.19 -6.17 12.14
CA GLU A 89 -25.18 -4.83 11.51
C GLU A 89 -23.80 -4.53 10.86
N ASP A 90 -22.71 -4.92 11.51
CA ASP A 90 -21.37 -4.83 10.95
C ASP A 90 -21.23 -5.63 9.65
N LYS A 91 -21.75 -6.84 9.59
CA LYS A 91 -21.75 -7.68 8.39
C LYS A 91 -22.61 -7.07 7.28
N LYS A 92 -23.77 -6.49 7.61
CA LYS A 92 -24.63 -5.76 6.67
C LYS A 92 -23.89 -4.54 6.08
N ALA A 93 -23.17 -3.79 6.92
CA ALA A 93 -22.36 -2.66 6.46
C ALA A 93 -21.30 -3.11 5.46
N ALA A 94 -20.59 -4.21 5.74
CA ALA A 94 -19.59 -4.77 4.83
C ALA A 94 -20.20 -5.21 3.49
N TYR A 95 -21.37 -5.88 3.51
CA TYR A 95 -22.09 -6.25 2.28
C TYR A 95 -22.54 -5.05 1.48
N TYR A 96 -23.14 -4.06 2.14
CA TYR A 96 -23.57 -2.83 1.48
C TYR A 96 -22.42 -2.13 0.79
N THR A 97 -21.30 -1.94 1.50
CA THR A 97 -20.11 -1.27 1.00
C THR A 97 -19.52 -2.01 -0.19
N LEU A 98 -19.36 -3.33 -0.10
CA LEU A 98 -18.80 -4.11 -1.20
C LEU A 98 -19.75 -4.14 -2.41
N HIS A 99 -21.07 -4.28 -2.18
CA HIS A 99 -22.07 -4.18 -3.23
C HIS A 99 -22.04 -2.83 -3.94
N LEU A 100 -21.99 -1.72 -3.18
CA LEU A 100 -21.87 -0.36 -3.72
C LEU A 100 -20.61 -0.24 -4.60
N CYS A 101 -19.45 -0.66 -4.10
CA CYS A 101 -18.20 -0.61 -4.88
C CYS A 101 -18.30 -1.40 -6.19
N LEU A 102 -18.82 -2.63 -6.14
CA LEU A 102 -18.96 -3.48 -7.33
C LEU A 102 -19.94 -2.89 -8.35
N LYS A 103 -21.07 -2.34 -7.87
CA LYS A 103 -22.08 -1.70 -8.72
C LYS A 103 -21.50 -0.48 -9.44
N GLU A 104 -20.90 0.47 -8.69
CA GLU A 104 -20.36 1.68 -9.29
C GLU A 104 -19.19 1.38 -10.23
N VAL A 105 -18.30 0.44 -9.87
CA VAL A 105 -17.22 -0.02 -10.76
C VAL A 105 -17.79 -0.62 -12.05
N SER A 106 -18.90 -1.37 -11.99
CA SER A 106 -19.51 -1.93 -13.21
C SER A 106 -19.98 -0.83 -14.16
N ILE A 107 -20.52 0.27 -13.65
CA ILE A 107 -20.95 1.41 -14.47
C ILE A 107 -19.72 2.14 -15.02
N LEU A 108 -18.73 2.46 -14.17
CA LEU A 108 -17.51 3.18 -14.60
C LEU A 108 -16.73 2.46 -15.69
N MET A 109 -16.71 1.12 -15.69
CA MET A 109 -15.99 0.34 -16.70
C MET A 109 -16.83 -0.03 -17.91
N SER A 110 -18.13 0.28 -17.95
CA SER A 110 -19.02 -0.11 -19.06
C SER A 110 -18.59 0.42 -20.43
N PRO A 111 -17.96 1.62 -20.58
CA PRO A 111 -17.45 2.07 -21.85
C PRO A 111 -16.24 1.26 -22.37
N ILE A 112 -15.51 0.59 -21.47
CA ILE A 112 -14.28 -0.16 -21.80
C ILE A 112 -14.59 -1.65 -21.96
N SER A 113 -15.42 -2.20 -21.06
CA SER A 113 -15.77 -3.63 -21.01
C SER A 113 -17.28 -3.84 -20.96
N PRO A 114 -18.01 -3.51 -22.06
CA PRO A 114 -19.47 -3.39 -22.05
C PRO A 114 -20.19 -4.68 -21.65
N PHE A 115 -19.77 -5.83 -22.16
CA PHE A 115 -20.48 -7.10 -21.94
C PHE A 115 -20.34 -7.61 -20.51
N TYR A 116 -19.13 -7.55 -19.94
CA TYR A 116 -18.91 -8.00 -18.59
C TYR A 116 -19.52 -7.03 -17.57
N SER A 117 -19.48 -5.73 -17.85
CA SER A 117 -20.13 -4.72 -17.02
C SER A 117 -21.64 -4.91 -16.95
N ASP A 118 -22.27 -5.20 -18.08
CA ASP A 118 -23.71 -5.46 -18.14
C ASP A 118 -24.11 -6.72 -17.38
N LEU A 119 -23.35 -7.80 -17.55
CA LEU A 119 -23.56 -9.04 -16.79
C LEU A 119 -23.45 -8.79 -15.29
N LEU A 120 -22.35 -8.18 -14.85
CA LEU A 120 -22.10 -7.89 -13.43
C LEU A 120 -23.18 -6.98 -12.82
N TYR A 121 -23.58 -5.94 -13.56
CA TYR A 121 -24.61 -4.99 -13.10
C TYR A 121 -25.97 -5.67 -12.90
N ARG A 122 -26.39 -6.51 -13.85
CA ARG A 122 -27.67 -7.25 -13.75
C ARG A 122 -27.66 -8.23 -12.58
N ASP A 123 -26.58 -8.96 -12.42
CA ASP A 123 -26.39 -9.90 -11.30
C ASP A 123 -26.47 -9.19 -9.94
N LEU A 124 -25.83 -8.02 -9.80
CA LEU A 124 -25.82 -7.25 -8.56
C LEU A 124 -27.18 -6.65 -8.22
N LEU A 125 -27.95 -6.24 -9.20
CA LEU A 125 -29.27 -5.61 -8.98
C LEU A 125 -30.44 -6.58 -9.04
N PHE A 126 -30.20 -7.85 -9.37
CA PHE A 126 -31.27 -8.84 -9.63
C PHE A 126 -32.30 -8.31 -10.65
N SER A 127 -31.83 -7.61 -11.67
CA SER A 127 -32.63 -6.86 -12.64
C SER A 127 -32.24 -7.18 -14.07
N ASN A 128 -33.24 -7.16 -14.97
CA ASN A 128 -32.99 -7.25 -16.41
C ASN A 128 -32.58 -5.91 -17.04
N SER A 129 -32.50 -4.83 -16.27
CA SER A 129 -32.07 -3.52 -16.76
C SER A 129 -30.59 -3.54 -17.12
N SER A 130 -30.26 -3.03 -18.30
CA SER A 130 -28.87 -2.95 -18.77
C SER A 130 -28.12 -1.83 -18.08
N VAL A 131 -26.83 -2.05 -17.79
CA VAL A 131 -25.90 -1.01 -17.31
C VAL A 131 -25.84 0.21 -18.25
N HIS A 132 -26.02 -0.02 -19.53
CA HIS A 132 -25.98 1.02 -20.57
C HIS A 132 -27.21 1.95 -20.56
N LEU A 133 -28.22 1.63 -19.79
CA LEU A 133 -29.40 2.48 -19.54
C LEU A 133 -29.36 3.19 -18.19
N SER A 134 -28.32 2.93 -17.39
CA SER A 134 -28.13 3.61 -16.12
C SER A 134 -27.48 4.97 -16.29
N ASN A 135 -27.73 5.88 -15.35
CA ASN A 135 -26.97 7.11 -15.28
C ASN A 135 -25.51 6.83 -14.89
N PHE A 136 -24.59 7.56 -15.49
CA PHE A 136 -23.18 7.49 -15.09
C PHE A 136 -23.03 8.10 -13.69
N PRO A 137 -22.19 7.51 -12.80
CA PRO A 137 -22.15 7.95 -11.41
C PRO A 137 -21.52 9.33 -11.27
N GLU A 138 -22.13 10.12 -10.40
CA GLU A 138 -21.61 11.44 -10.01
C GLU A 138 -20.92 11.33 -8.65
N PRO A 139 -19.75 11.98 -8.46
CA PRO A 139 -19.06 11.96 -7.20
C PRO A 139 -19.86 12.71 -6.13
N GLN A 140 -19.87 12.18 -4.91
CA GLN A 140 -20.46 12.81 -3.75
C GLN A 140 -19.36 13.47 -2.90
N PRO A 141 -19.13 14.80 -3.02
CA PRO A 141 -17.99 15.46 -2.40
C PRO A 141 -17.96 15.33 -0.87
N HIS A 142 -19.13 15.24 -0.22
CA HIS A 142 -19.25 15.09 1.23
C HIS A 142 -18.79 13.72 1.74
N LEU A 143 -18.69 12.70 0.88
CA LEU A 143 -18.15 11.39 1.21
C LEU A 143 -16.64 11.28 0.99
N ILE A 144 -16.01 12.28 0.37
CA ILE A 144 -14.56 12.29 0.14
C ILE A 144 -13.86 12.81 1.40
N ASN A 145 -13.08 11.95 2.03
CA ASN A 145 -12.25 12.27 3.19
C ASN A 145 -10.77 12.04 2.86
N LEU A 146 -10.11 13.08 2.35
CA LEU A 146 -8.71 13.00 1.91
C LEU A 146 -7.74 12.70 3.04
N ASP A 147 -8.03 13.16 4.26
CA ASP A 147 -7.21 12.87 5.45
C ASP A 147 -7.23 11.35 5.77
N LEU A 148 -8.41 10.74 5.75
CA LEU A 148 -8.56 9.29 5.93
C LEU A 148 -7.89 8.50 4.78
N GLU A 149 -8.01 8.98 3.54
CA GLU A 149 -7.33 8.36 2.39
C GLU A 149 -5.81 8.40 2.54
N GLU A 150 -5.25 9.50 3.04
CA GLU A 150 -3.80 9.66 3.28
C GLU A 150 -3.32 8.74 4.41
N LYS A 151 -4.01 8.69 5.54
CA LYS A 151 -3.70 7.79 6.66
C LYS A 151 -3.69 6.32 6.24
N MET A 152 -4.70 5.91 5.50
CA MET A 152 -4.77 4.54 5.00
C MET A 152 -3.71 4.24 3.92
N ASN A 153 -3.31 5.22 3.13
CA ASN A 153 -2.18 5.08 2.20
C ASN A 153 -0.87 4.88 2.96
N LEU A 154 -0.63 5.60 4.06
CA LEU A 154 0.51 5.37 4.94
C LEU A 154 0.49 3.96 5.53
N CYS A 155 -0.68 3.50 6.00
CA CYS A 155 -0.88 2.13 6.49
C CYS A 155 -0.51 1.08 5.42
N GLN A 156 -0.97 1.24 4.19
CA GLN A 156 -0.67 0.36 3.07
C GLN A 156 0.83 0.35 2.74
N GLN A 157 1.48 1.51 2.71
CA GLN A 157 2.91 1.63 2.42
C GLN A 157 3.76 0.95 3.49
N VAL A 158 3.50 1.23 4.77
CA VAL A 158 4.21 0.58 5.89
C VAL A 158 4.02 -0.93 5.85
N SER A 159 2.79 -1.39 5.72
CA SER A 159 2.48 -2.82 5.67
C SER A 159 3.16 -3.51 4.49
N SER A 160 3.15 -2.90 3.31
CA SER A 160 3.81 -3.42 2.12
C SER A 160 5.32 -3.55 2.30
N LEU A 161 5.98 -2.56 2.90
CA LEU A 161 7.41 -2.60 3.21
C LEU A 161 7.75 -3.73 4.19
N VAL A 162 6.99 -3.85 5.28
CA VAL A 162 7.20 -4.93 6.27
C VAL A 162 6.98 -6.30 5.64
N LEU A 163 5.91 -6.49 4.88
CA LEU A 163 5.64 -7.74 4.17
C LEU A 163 6.72 -8.09 3.13
N SER A 164 7.31 -7.06 2.48
CA SER A 164 8.42 -7.25 1.55
C SER A 164 9.67 -7.77 2.27
N ILE A 165 9.97 -7.25 3.48
CA ILE A 165 11.06 -7.75 4.32
C ILE A 165 10.79 -9.21 4.71
N ARG A 166 9.59 -9.52 5.23
CA ARG A 166 9.21 -10.88 5.60
C ARG A 166 9.38 -11.86 4.43
N LYS A 167 8.98 -11.47 3.23
CA LYS A 167 9.13 -12.28 2.01
C LYS A 167 10.59 -12.54 1.67
N LYS A 168 11.45 -11.52 1.74
CA LYS A 168 12.90 -11.64 1.47
C LYS A 168 13.57 -12.58 2.49
N GLU A 169 13.21 -12.44 3.75
CA GLU A 169 13.77 -13.23 4.86
C GLU A 169 13.05 -14.59 5.05
N LYS A 170 12.05 -14.90 4.19
CA LYS A 170 11.25 -16.13 4.22
C LYS A 170 10.51 -16.38 5.54
N ILE A 171 10.14 -15.30 6.24
CA ILE A 171 9.36 -15.35 7.48
C ILE A 171 7.88 -15.30 7.15
N LYS A 172 7.12 -16.33 7.51
CA LYS A 172 5.66 -16.39 7.29
C LYS A 172 4.96 -15.32 8.13
N VAL A 173 3.88 -14.73 7.62
CA VAL A 173 3.12 -13.70 8.34
C VAL A 173 2.52 -14.25 9.65
N ARG A 174 2.16 -15.53 9.71
CA ARG A 174 1.67 -16.18 10.94
C ARG A 174 2.70 -16.19 12.09
N GLN A 175 4.01 -16.09 11.79
CA GLN A 175 5.04 -15.95 12.80
C GLN A 175 5.05 -14.51 13.30
N PRO A 176 4.65 -14.22 14.54
CA PRO A 176 4.71 -12.86 15.08
C PRO A 176 6.16 -12.39 15.22
N LEU A 177 6.38 -11.09 15.04
CA LEU A 177 7.66 -10.43 15.27
C LEU A 177 7.48 -9.31 16.30
N GLN A 178 8.59 -8.88 16.91
CA GLN A 178 8.52 -7.98 18.07
C GLN A 178 8.24 -6.55 17.67
N LYS A 179 9.06 -5.96 16.78
CA LYS A 179 9.06 -4.51 16.60
C LYS A 179 9.20 -4.05 15.16
N ILE A 180 8.55 -2.92 14.89
CA ILE A 180 8.76 -2.09 13.71
C ILE A 180 9.29 -0.74 14.19
N LEU A 181 10.32 -0.22 13.54
CA LEU A 181 10.81 1.15 13.75
C LEU A 181 10.55 1.97 12.50
N ILE A 182 10.01 3.18 12.68
CA ILE A 182 9.74 4.14 11.60
C ILE A 182 10.41 5.46 11.96
N PRO A 183 11.24 6.04 11.07
CA PRO A 183 11.81 7.37 11.25
C PRO A 183 10.72 8.43 11.31
N SER A 184 10.71 9.22 12.38
CA SER A 184 9.75 10.31 12.55
C SER A 184 9.99 11.41 11.51
N ARG A 185 8.90 11.92 10.93
CA ARG A 185 8.90 13.10 10.06
C ARG A 185 8.20 14.30 10.70
N GLY A 186 8.03 14.24 12.01
CA GLY A 186 7.32 15.24 12.79
C GLY A 186 5.99 14.71 13.34
N LYS A 187 5.42 15.49 14.26
CA LYS A 187 4.25 15.08 15.04
C LYS A 187 3.00 14.73 14.19
N SER A 188 2.77 15.45 13.09
CA SER A 188 1.63 15.19 12.21
C SER A 188 1.71 13.78 11.60
N PHE A 189 2.89 13.41 11.09
CA PHE A 189 3.15 12.09 10.55
C PHE A 189 3.01 10.98 11.61
N GLU A 190 3.57 11.21 12.81
CA GLU A 190 3.45 10.25 13.92
C GLU A 190 1.98 10.03 14.32
N ASN A 191 1.19 11.10 14.41
CA ASN A 191 -0.22 11.01 14.74
C ASN A 191 -1.00 10.25 13.67
N ALA A 192 -0.77 10.53 12.38
CA ALA A 192 -1.40 9.83 11.28
C ALA A 192 -1.10 8.31 11.31
N ILE A 193 0.15 7.92 11.60
CA ILE A 193 0.52 6.49 11.75
C ILE A 193 -0.12 5.88 13.00
N LYS A 194 -0.17 6.61 14.14
CA LYS A 194 -0.77 6.10 15.38
C LYS A 194 -2.26 5.80 15.25
N GLU A 195 -3.01 6.60 14.49
CA GLU A 195 -4.42 6.36 14.24
C GLU A 195 -4.67 5.03 13.50
N VAL A 196 -3.75 4.62 12.64
CA VAL A 196 -3.83 3.35 11.88
C VAL A 196 -2.89 2.26 12.41
N GLU A 197 -2.25 2.46 13.56
CA GLU A 197 -1.24 1.56 14.13
C GLU A 197 -1.79 0.16 14.36
N SER A 198 -2.97 0.04 14.95
CA SER A 198 -3.59 -1.25 15.24
C SER A 198 -3.83 -2.07 13.96
N LEU A 199 -4.20 -1.40 12.87
CA LEU A 199 -4.40 -2.02 11.58
C LEU A 199 -3.07 -2.49 10.98
N ILE A 200 -2.01 -1.66 11.04
CA ILE A 200 -0.67 -2.03 10.61
C ILE A 200 -0.19 -3.27 11.37
N LEU A 201 -0.21 -3.22 12.71
CA LEU A 201 0.29 -4.29 13.55
C LEU A 201 -0.43 -5.62 13.32
N THR A 202 -1.76 -5.57 13.16
CA THR A 202 -2.58 -6.74 12.85
C THR A 202 -2.25 -7.30 11.47
N GLU A 203 -2.13 -6.44 10.45
CA GLU A 203 -1.89 -6.86 9.08
C GLU A 203 -0.53 -7.54 8.89
N VAL A 204 0.51 -7.01 9.56
CA VAL A 204 1.86 -7.54 9.41
C VAL A 204 2.27 -8.49 10.53
N ASN A 205 1.39 -8.74 11.51
CA ASN A 205 1.60 -9.57 12.69
C ASN A 205 2.89 -9.21 13.46
N VAL A 206 2.94 -7.95 13.93
CA VAL A 206 4.02 -7.42 14.75
C VAL A 206 3.41 -6.83 16.04
N LYS A 207 4.12 -6.92 17.16
CA LYS A 207 3.60 -6.54 18.48
C LYS A 207 3.64 -5.04 18.75
N GLU A 208 4.65 -4.33 18.23
CA GLU A 208 4.93 -2.94 18.59
C GLU A 208 5.46 -2.14 17.40
N LEU A 209 5.03 -0.87 17.31
CA LEU A 209 5.54 0.12 16.37
C LEU A 209 6.12 1.29 17.16
N LEU A 210 7.36 1.65 16.89
CA LEU A 210 8.06 2.75 17.57
C LEU A 210 8.60 3.75 16.55
N PHE A 211 8.62 5.01 16.95
CA PHE A 211 9.26 6.07 16.17
C PHE A 211 10.68 6.30 16.63
N ILE A 212 11.59 6.46 15.68
CA ILE A 212 13.00 6.82 15.90
C ILE A 212 13.31 8.14 15.21
N LYS A 213 14.42 8.77 15.57
CA LYS A 213 14.88 9.98 14.92
C LYS A 213 15.36 9.69 13.50
N GLN A 214 15.29 10.66 12.58
CA GLN A 214 15.77 10.50 11.21
C GLN A 214 17.28 10.24 11.11
N ASP A 215 18.04 10.75 12.07
CA ASP A 215 19.49 10.59 12.18
C ASP A 215 19.91 9.42 13.08
N ASP A 216 18.99 8.52 13.40
CA ASP A 216 19.28 7.34 14.22
C ASP A 216 20.39 6.50 13.60
N PRO A 217 21.39 6.05 14.39
CA PRO A 217 22.48 5.21 13.92
C PRO A 217 22.03 3.93 13.19
N MET A 218 20.84 3.41 13.51
CA MET A 218 20.25 2.25 12.84
C MET A 218 19.89 2.51 11.36
N LEU A 219 19.69 3.80 11.01
CA LEU A 219 19.33 4.22 9.66
C LEU A 219 20.54 4.67 8.84
N LYS A 220 21.76 4.42 9.32
CA LYS A 220 22.97 4.82 8.59
C LYS A 220 22.92 4.30 7.16
N LYS A 221 22.89 5.24 6.25
CA LYS A 221 22.99 4.96 4.82
C LYS A 221 24.43 4.67 4.45
N LYS A 222 24.63 3.83 3.44
CA LYS A 222 25.91 3.52 2.84
C LYS A 222 25.80 3.59 1.32
N LEU A 223 26.87 3.93 0.68
CA LEU A 223 26.98 3.90 -0.78
C LEU A 223 27.49 2.52 -1.21
N LYS A 224 26.69 1.83 -2.02
CA LYS A 224 27.11 0.58 -2.66
C LYS A 224 27.51 0.86 -4.11
N PRO A 225 28.77 0.61 -4.49
CA PRO A 225 29.21 0.83 -5.87
C PRO A 225 28.44 -0.04 -6.86
N ASN A 226 27.97 0.57 -7.94
CA ASN A 226 27.41 -0.16 -9.07
C ASN A 226 28.54 -0.75 -9.92
N PHE A 227 28.92 -1.98 -9.62
CA PHE A 227 30.01 -2.66 -10.29
C PHE A 227 29.80 -2.81 -11.80
N LYS A 228 28.58 -2.94 -12.28
CA LYS A 228 28.27 -3.03 -13.72
C LYS A 228 28.57 -1.72 -14.44
N TYR A 229 28.34 -0.59 -13.78
CA TYR A 229 28.57 0.73 -14.35
C TYR A 229 29.99 1.20 -14.17
N LEU A 230 30.59 1.02 -13.01
CA LEU A 230 31.91 1.50 -12.66
C LEU A 230 33.04 0.56 -13.13
N GLY A 231 32.77 -0.75 -13.18
CA GLY A 231 33.79 -1.76 -13.54
C GLY A 231 34.52 -1.51 -14.86
N PRO A 232 33.80 -1.26 -15.98
CA PRO A 232 34.41 -0.96 -17.26
C PRO A 232 35.26 0.32 -17.28
N LYS A 233 34.93 1.31 -16.43
CA LYS A 233 35.57 2.61 -16.38
C LYS A 233 36.79 2.66 -15.45
N PHE A 234 36.67 1.97 -14.30
CA PHE A 234 37.61 2.13 -13.18
C PHE A 234 38.27 0.81 -12.72
N GLY A 235 38.10 -0.28 -13.41
CA GLY A 235 38.62 -1.63 -13.16
C GLY A 235 39.58 -1.80 -11.98
N LYS A 236 40.84 -1.38 -12.13
CA LYS A 236 41.87 -1.50 -11.09
C LYS A 236 41.62 -0.61 -9.85
N GLN A 237 40.87 0.47 -10.00
CA GLN A 237 40.56 1.42 -8.91
C GLN A 237 39.30 1.05 -8.13
N MET A 238 38.54 0.03 -8.54
CA MET A 238 37.28 -0.35 -7.89
C MET A 238 37.39 -0.61 -6.39
N LYS A 239 38.56 -1.17 -5.95
CA LYS A 239 38.79 -1.40 -4.51
C LYS A 239 38.90 -0.10 -3.73
N PHE A 240 39.53 0.91 -4.30
CA PHE A 240 39.62 2.24 -3.67
C PHE A 240 38.29 2.97 -3.69
N ILE A 241 37.52 2.86 -4.77
CA ILE A 241 36.17 3.42 -4.88
C ILE A 241 35.25 2.79 -3.84
N ALA A 242 35.29 1.47 -3.67
CA ALA A 242 34.49 0.77 -2.66
C ALA A 242 34.85 1.22 -1.23
N ASN A 243 36.11 1.39 -0.93
CA ASN A 243 36.58 1.89 0.37
C ASN A 243 36.16 3.34 0.60
N ALA A 244 36.28 4.21 -0.38
CA ALA A 244 35.87 5.62 -0.28
C ALA A 244 34.33 5.72 -0.11
N ALA A 245 33.58 4.93 -0.85
CA ALA A 245 32.12 4.85 -0.70
C ALA A 245 31.68 4.37 0.69
N ASN A 246 32.39 3.40 1.29
CA ASN A 246 32.12 2.93 2.65
C ASN A 246 32.44 3.98 3.73
N ASN A 247 33.36 4.89 3.44
CA ASN A 247 33.78 5.95 4.36
C ASN A 247 33.10 7.30 4.07
N ALA A 248 32.17 7.35 3.11
CA ALA A 248 31.45 8.57 2.78
C ALA A 248 30.65 9.07 3.99
N SER A 249 30.68 10.37 4.22
CA SER A 249 29.94 10.99 5.32
C SER A 249 28.44 11.00 5.06
N VAL A 250 27.64 11.18 6.11
CA VAL A 250 26.16 11.30 5.98
C VAL A 250 25.81 12.50 5.06
N SER A 251 26.57 13.61 5.17
CA SER A 251 26.38 14.78 4.32
C SER A 251 26.65 14.47 2.84
N ASP A 252 27.67 13.68 2.54
CA ASP A 252 28.01 13.29 1.17
C ASP A 252 26.90 12.42 0.56
N ILE A 253 26.38 11.48 1.35
CA ILE A 253 25.30 10.58 0.93
C ILE A 253 24.02 11.37 0.68
N THR A 254 23.66 12.30 1.57
CA THR A 254 22.46 13.15 1.42
C THR A 254 22.60 14.07 0.21
N SER A 255 23.79 14.63 -0.01
CA SER A 255 24.10 15.45 -1.19
C SER A 255 23.99 14.65 -2.49
N TYR A 256 24.46 13.40 -2.47
CA TYR A 256 24.36 12.50 -3.61
C TYR A 256 22.89 12.16 -3.95
N GLU A 257 22.07 11.89 -2.93
CA GLU A 257 20.64 11.64 -3.13
C GLU A 257 19.91 12.86 -3.72
N SER A 258 20.28 14.07 -3.28
CA SER A 258 19.61 15.29 -3.71
C SER A 258 20.08 15.78 -5.09
N ASN A 259 21.37 15.70 -5.36
CA ASN A 259 21.99 16.34 -6.53
C ASN A 259 22.42 15.33 -7.61
N GLY A 260 22.40 14.03 -7.31
CA GLY A 260 22.83 12.96 -8.23
C GLY A 260 24.34 12.94 -8.52
N ASN A 261 25.13 13.76 -7.83
CA ASN A 261 26.57 13.86 -8.03
C ASN A 261 27.33 13.73 -6.72
N LEU A 262 28.44 13.00 -6.74
CA LEU A 262 29.31 12.82 -5.58
C LEU A 262 30.77 12.88 -6.01
N THR A 263 31.58 13.64 -5.28
CA THR A 263 33.03 13.66 -5.47
C THR A 263 33.69 12.95 -4.30
N LEU A 264 34.46 11.90 -4.61
CA LEU A 264 35.20 11.12 -3.61
C LEU A 264 36.72 11.20 -3.88
N ASP A 265 37.47 11.16 -2.80
CA ASP A 265 38.94 11.06 -2.86
C ASP A 265 39.33 9.59 -3.09
N ILE A 266 39.87 9.30 -4.26
CA ILE A 266 40.27 7.96 -4.66
C ILE A 266 41.84 7.93 -4.73
N GLY A 267 42.47 7.66 -3.59
CA GLY A 267 43.93 7.76 -3.46
C GLY A 267 44.41 9.22 -3.52
N ALA A 268 45.09 9.60 -4.55
CA ALA A 268 45.58 10.96 -4.74
C ALA A 268 44.70 11.84 -5.65
N GLU A 269 43.64 11.28 -6.22
CA GLU A 269 42.76 11.95 -7.19
C GLU A 269 41.37 12.16 -6.66
N LYS A 270 40.74 13.31 -6.99
CA LYS A 270 39.34 13.57 -6.76
C LYS A 270 38.54 13.18 -8.00
N ILE A 271 37.64 12.23 -7.82
CA ILE A 271 36.79 11.73 -8.91
C ILE A 271 35.35 12.08 -8.63
N SER A 272 34.68 12.69 -9.60
CA SER A 272 33.25 12.98 -9.55
C SER A 272 32.45 11.85 -10.21
N PHE A 273 31.40 11.41 -9.53
CA PHE A 273 30.54 10.32 -9.92
C PHE A 273 29.12 10.83 -10.14
N ASP A 274 28.48 10.32 -11.19
CA ASP A 274 27.06 10.60 -11.49
C ASP A 274 26.10 9.69 -10.69
N SER A 275 24.80 9.95 -10.80
CA SER A 275 23.72 9.24 -10.06
C SER A 275 23.64 7.73 -10.32
N ARG A 276 24.34 7.19 -11.32
CA ARG A 276 24.38 5.76 -11.65
C ARG A 276 25.53 5.02 -10.98
N ALA A 277 26.45 5.77 -10.37
CA ALA A 277 27.68 5.21 -9.83
C ALA A 277 27.48 4.41 -8.54
N PHE A 278 26.53 4.83 -7.71
CA PHE A 278 26.28 4.21 -6.41
C PHE A 278 24.79 4.02 -6.18
N ASP A 279 24.45 2.88 -5.57
CA ASP A 279 23.15 2.65 -4.96
C ASP A 279 23.21 3.08 -3.49
N VAL A 280 22.32 3.93 -3.05
CA VAL A 280 22.19 4.27 -1.61
C VAL A 280 21.45 3.14 -0.92
N ILE A 281 22.13 2.44 -0.03
CA ILE A 281 21.57 1.35 0.76
C ILE A 281 21.66 1.69 2.24
N THR A 282 20.73 1.18 3.03
CA THR A 282 20.79 1.30 4.48
C THR A 282 21.80 0.27 5.03
N ALA A 283 22.59 0.65 6.04
CA ALA A 283 23.54 -0.25 6.66
C ALA A 283 22.81 -1.44 7.32
N ASP A 284 23.33 -2.65 7.10
CA ASP A 284 22.82 -3.83 7.82
C ASP A 284 23.15 -3.71 9.32
N VAL A 285 22.11 -3.63 10.15
CA VAL A 285 22.22 -3.73 11.59
C VAL A 285 21.89 -5.18 11.96
N PRO A 286 22.74 -5.89 12.72
CA PRO A 286 22.47 -7.26 13.12
C PRO A 286 21.09 -7.40 13.80
N GLY A 287 20.29 -8.37 13.34
CA GLY A 287 18.92 -8.59 13.84
C GLY A 287 17.84 -7.72 13.21
N TRP A 288 18.20 -6.70 12.43
CA TRP A 288 17.26 -5.78 11.80
C TRP A 288 17.38 -5.81 10.28
N LYS A 289 16.24 -5.67 9.62
CA LYS A 289 16.19 -5.44 8.17
C LYS A 289 15.39 -4.20 7.86
N ILE A 290 15.87 -3.47 6.88
CA ILE A 290 15.32 -2.18 6.49
C ILE A 290 14.79 -2.27 5.06
N ALA A 291 13.62 -1.71 4.85
CA ALA A 291 13.05 -1.46 3.53
C ALA A 291 12.58 -0.02 3.45
N ASN A 292 12.70 0.56 2.28
CA ASN A 292 12.25 1.91 1.99
C ASN A 292 11.57 1.98 0.62
N ASN A 293 10.68 2.92 0.49
CA ASN A 293 10.22 3.47 -0.79
C ASN A 293 10.61 4.96 -0.84
N GLU A 294 10.12 5.68 -1.84
CA GLU A 294 10.37 7.13 -1.98
C GLU A 294 9.96 7.95 -0.75
N ASN A 295 8.95 7.47 -0.01
CA ASN A 295 8.28 8.24 1.04
C ASN A 295 8.49 7.70 2.46
N ILE A 296 8.76 6.42 2.66
CA ILE A 296 8.78 5.81 3.99
C ILE A 296 9.95 4.84 4.10
N THR A 297 10.57 4.83 5.27
CA THR A 297 11.56 3.81 5.66
C THR A 297 11.01 3.04 6.85
N VAL A 298 11.18 1.73 6.83
CA VAL A 298 10.77 0.82 7.91
C VAL A 298 11.92 -0.09 8.27
N ALA A 299 12.23 -0.23 9.55
CA ALA A 299 13.12 -1.25 10.06
C ALA A 299 12.31 -2.30 10.84
N LEU A 300 12.54 -3.57 10.52
CA LEU A 300 11.86 -4.71 11.14
C LEU A 300 12.84 -5.53 11.98
N ASP A 301 12.51 -5.78 13.23
CA ASP A 301 13.24 -6.70 14.11
C ASP A 301 12.95 -8.15 13.69
N LEU A 302 14.00 -8.87 13.34
CA LEU A 302 13.91 -10.28 12.94
C LEU A 302 14.20 -11.24 14.09
N THR A 303 14.49 -10.74 15.28
CA THR A 303 14.78 -11.57 16.46
C THR A 303 13.50 -12.27 16.90
N ILE A 304 13.52 -13.60 16.92
CA ILE A 304 12.39 -14.41 17.35
C ILE A 304 12.72 -14.99 18.73
N SER A 305 12.04 -14.50 19.78
CA SER A 305 12.11 -15.08 21.11
C SER A 305 11.39 -16.44 21.17
N GLU A 306 11.66 -17.25 22.18
CA GLU A 306 10.97 -18.52 22.39
C GLU A 306 9.45 -18.33 22.56
N GLU A 307 9.01 -17.23 23.16
CA GLU A 307 7.59 -16.87 23.29
C GLU A 307 6.95 -16.64 21.92
N LEU A 308 7.58 -15.80 21.08
CA LEU A 308 7.10 -15.53 19.73
C LEU A 308 7.11 -16.75 18.82
N LYS A 309 8.06 -17.67 19.04
CA LYS A 309 8.11 -18.92 18.30
C LYS A 309 6.95 -19.84 18.65
N ASN A 310 6.62 -19.95 19.94
CA ASN A 310 5.51 -20.76 20.42
C ASN A 310 4.15 -20.20 19.97
N GLU A 311 4.01 -18.88 19.88
CA GLU A 311 2.80 -18.22 19.38
C GLU A 311 2.60 -18.42 17.85
N GLY A 312 3.68 -18.66 17.10
CA GLY A 312 3.67 -18.83 15.64
C GLY A 312 3.38 -20.25 15.14
N ILE A 313 3.25 -21.21 16.06
CA ILE A 313 2.91 -22.62 15.78
C ILE A 313 1.42 -22.79 15.76
#